data_87228d9cf44a8cef2abbd07a752696e9
#
_entry.id   87228d9cf44a8cef2abbd07a752696e9
#
_cell.length_a   1.000
_cell.length_b   1.000
_cell.length_c   1.000
_cell.angle_alpha   90.00
_cell.angle_beta   90.00
_cell.angle_gamma   90.00
#
_symmetry.space_group_name_H-M   'P 1'
#
loop_
_entity.id
_entity.type
_entity.pdbx_description
1 polymer ?
#
loop_
_entity_poly.entity_id
_entity_poly.type
_entity_poly.pdbx_seq_one_letter_code
_entity_poly.pdbx_strand_id
1 'polypeptide(L)'
;MNNLSRLLMSSALCTVCTIASAQQVNVNGIVKDAAGETVIGASVMVKGTKTGTVTDLDGNFHVECAPGSTLVISYIGYKTQEVKASDNMEVTLQEDANDLQEVVVTGYTTQRKADLTGSVAVVSTKNLKTTSETDPMRALQGRVPGMTVTTDGSPIGSGTVRIRGIGSFNSSQDPLYIIDGVPTNMALNTLNTNDIESMQVLKDAASASIYGSRASNGVIIITTKKGKKGSKVAVDFSANLTAQFYSNQSKMKLMNSSQYATAMAQAALNDGLDPVAYAANYGIDLNAASGTPITVWNPATNQYQNYTINGRYDGYINAKKTMRFSDTDWLDEISRTGFSQNYDLSVSHANDKHSAMFSLGYKNNEGVLKYTDFENISARLNTSWNLNKIVTVGENVTLTYTSQVDCHPMENALKMPSIVPVYEEDGKTFAGPVGSMADRQNPCREQYQNRNN
;
A
#
# COMPACT_ATOMS: atom_id res chain seq x y z
N MET A 1 47.84 56.52 -10.93
CA MET A 1 48.36 55.22 -10.48
C MET A 1 48.61 54.38 -11.72
N ASN A 2 49.86 54.15 -11.98
CA ASN A 2 50.33 53.63 -13.28
C ASN A 2 50.01 52.18 -13.52
N ASN A 3 49.72 51.79 -14.76
CA ASN A 3 49.41 50.42 -15.18
C ASN A 3 50.45 49.37 -14.78
N LEU A 4 51.67 49.80 -14.43
CA LEU A 4 52.76 48.94 -13.95
C LEU A 4 52.51 48.41 -12.52
N SER A 5 51.86 49.15 -11.65
CA SER A 5 51.52 48.71 -10.28
C SER A 5 50.39 47.69 -10.27
N ARG A 6 49.46 47.75 -11.25
CA ARG A 6 48.38 46.73 -11.41
C ARG A 6 48.91 45.41 -11.99
N LEU A 7 49.93 45.47 -12.86
CA LEU A 7 50.54 44.29 -13.40
C LEU A 7 51.39 43.55 -12.35
N LEU A 8 52.09 44.25 -11.48
CA LEU A 8 52.85 43.67 -10.36
C LEU A 8 51.97 43.09 -9.25
N MET A 9 50.80 43.73 -8.97
CA MET A 9 49.83 43.12 -8.00
C MET A 9 49.12 41.88 -8.56
N SER A 10 48.82 41.82 -9.84
CA SER A 10 48.21 40.62 -10.46
C SER A 10 49.19 39.46 -10.56
N SER A 11 50.50 39.70 -10.80
CA SER A 11 51.51 38.65 -10.83
C SER A 11 51.83 38.12 -9.43
N ALA A 12 51.83 38.95 -8.40
CA ALA A 12 51.99 38.51 -7.02
C ALA A 12 50.79 37.68 -6.49
N LEU A 13 49.56 37.99 -6.95
CA LEU A 13 48.34 37.21 -6.60
C LEU A 13 48.33 35.85 -7.29
N CYS A 14 48.84 35.75 -8.54
CA CYS A 14 48.96 34.45 -9.21
C CYS A 14 50.03 33.54 -8.61
N THR A 15 51.10 34.09 -8.06
CA THR A 15 52.21 33.31 -7.47
C THR A 15 51.83 32.73 -6.10
N VAL A 16 50.89 33.34 -5.38
CA VAL A 16 50.38 32.82 -4.08
C VAL A 16 49.39 31.67 -4.27
N CYS A 17 48.71 31.57 -5.42
CA CYS A 17 47.77 30.47 -5.70
C CYS A 17 48.45 29.14 -6.13
N THR A 18 49.74 29.11 -6.42
CA THR A 18 50.43 27.90 -6.89
C THR A 18 51.15 27.09 -5.80
N ILE A 19 51.06 27.48 -4.51
CA ILE A 19 51.76 26.76 -3.43
C ILE A 19 50.80 25.93 -2.54
N ALA A 20 49.51 25.81 -2.89
CA ALA A 20 48.58 24.91 -2.20
C ALA A 20 48.43 23.57 -2.97
N SER A 21 49.53 22.95 -3.39
CA SER A 21 49.57 21.51 -3.65
C SER A 21 49.45 20.84 -2.31
N ALA A 22 48.26 20.44 -1.90
CA ALA A 22 48.10 19.61 -0.73
C ALA A 22 48.88 18.30 -0.98
N GLN A 23 49.95 18.16 -0.24
CA GLN A 23 50.79 16.94 -0.28
C GLN A 23 49.89 15.79 0.14
N GLN A 24 49.46 14.95 -0.79
CA GLN A 24 48.70 13.75 -0.50
C GLN A 24 49.71 12.69 0.04
N VAL A 25 49.30 12.05 1.11
CA VAL A 25 50.05 10.93 1.70
C VAL A 25 49.25 9.66 1.43
N ASN A 26 49.95 8.65 0.96
CA ASN A 26 49.40 7.31 0.83
C ASN A 26 49.40 6.66 2.22
N VAL A 27 48.26 6.26 2.69
CA VAL A 27 48.05 5.57 3.95
C VAL A 27 47.66 4.12 3.67
N ASN A 28 48.50 3.22 4.18
CA ASN A 28 48.25 1.79 4.13
C ASN A 28 47.86 1.32 5.52
N GLY A 29 47.03 0.28 5.59
CA GLY A 29 46.67 -0.33 6.86
C GLY A 29 45.91 -1.63 6.67
N ILE A 30 45.70 -2.31 7.78
CA ILE A 30 44.94 -3.56 7.86
C ILE A 30 43.82 -3.42 8.86
N VAL A 31 42.64 -3.95 8.51
CA VAL A 31 41.46 -3.96 9.39
C VAL A 31 41.23 -5.39 9.87
N LYS A 32 41.17 -5.55 11.19
CA LYS A 32 40.93 -6.83 11.88
C LYS A 32 39.71 -6.70 12.79
N ASP A 33 39.16 -7.81 13.20
CA ASP A 33 38.13 -7.88 14.24
C ASP A 33 38.77 -8.12 15.64
N ALA A 34 37.93 -8.20 16.66
CA ALA A 34 38.39 -8.46 18.04
C ALA A 34 38.99 -9.86 18.25
N ALA A 35 38.71 -10.82 17.34
CA ALA A 35 39.30 -12.16 17.34
C ALA A 35 40.65 -12.23 16.60
N GLY A 36 41.02 -11.12 15.91
CA GLY A 36 42.25 -11.02 15.12
C GLY A 36 42.07 -11.50 13.67
N GLU A 37 40.85 -11.80 13.24
CA GLU A 37 40.57 -12.17 11.85
C GLU A 37 40.49 -10.90 10.97
N THR A 38 40.89 -11.02 9.70
CA THR A 38 40.90 -9.90 8.76
C THR A 38 39.47 -9.60 8.27
N VAL A 39 39.07 -8.32 8.27
CA VAL A 39 37.75 -7.88 7.84
C VAL A 39 37.78 -7.50 6.36
N ILE A 40 37.15 -8.32 5.52
CA ILE A 40 37.06 -8.14 4.07
C ILE A 40 35.91 -7.21 3.69
N GLY A 41 36.15 -6.24 2.82
CA GLY A 41 35.09 -5.33 2.31
C GLY A 41 34.68 -4.23 3.29
N ALA A 42 35.47 -3.95 4.34
CA ALA A 42 35.25 -2.81 5.21
C ALA A 42 35.46 -1.50 4.44
N SER A 43 34.54 -0.55 4.63
CA SER A 43 34.63 0.78 4.01
C SER A 43 35.55 1.67 4.82
N VAL A 44 36.55 2.25 4.16
CA VAL A 44 37.53 3.21 4.73
C VAL A 44 37.34 4.54 4.00
N MET A 45 36.80 5.55 4.68
CA MET A 45 36.53 6.87 4.10
C MET A 45 37.30 7.97 4.83
N VAL A 46 37.79 8.97 4.09
CA VAL A 46 38.39 10.16 4.67
C VAL A 46 37.29 11.11 5.14
N LYS A 47 37.23 11.41 6.44
CA LYS A 47 36.19 12.24 7.07
C LYS A 47 36.05 13.59 6.39
N GLY A 48 34.81 13.91 5.98
CA GLY A 48 34.50 15.19 5.33
C GLY A 48 34.80 15.24 3.83
N THR A 49 35.23 14.13 3.20
CA THR A 49 35.48 14.03 1.76
C THR A 49 34.67 12.91 1.14
N LYS A 50 34.73 12.78 -0.18
CA LYS A 50 34.19 11.62 -0.92
C LYS A 50 35.26 10.57 -1.26
N THR A 51 36.49 10.76 -0.78
CA THR A 51 37.59 9.86 -1.02
C THR A 51 37.53 8.69 -0.04
N GLY A 52 37.61 7.47 -0.55
CA GLY A 52 37.59 6.26 0.27
C GLY A 52 37.92 5.04 -0.55
N THR A 53 38.14 3.93 0.15
CA THR A 53 38.45 2.61 -0.40
C THR A 53 37.75 1.52 0.40
N VAL A 54 37.87 0.28 -0.03
CA VAL A 54 37.41 -0.90 0.71
C VAL A 54 38.58 -1.84 0.97
N THR A 55 38.51 -2.62 2.05
CA THR A 55 39.57 -3.61 2.37
C THR A 55 39.50 -4.80 1.39
N ASP A 56 40.66 -5.32 1.05
CA ASP A 56 40.85 -6.50 0.19
C ASP A 56 40.60 -7.83 0.94
N LEU A 57 40.92 -8.97 0.29
CA LEU A 57 40.74 -10.31 0.86
C LEU A 57 41.60 -10.58 2.10
N ASP A 58 42.69 -9.86 2.27
CA ASP A 58 43.60 -9.97 3.39
C ASP A 58 43.35 -8.86 4.43
N GLY A 59 42.25 -8.06 4.26
CA GLY A 59 41.89 -6.98 5.15
C GLY A 59 42.73 -5.71 4.97
N ASN A 60 43.61 -5.63 3.95
CA ASN A 60 44.41 -4.45 3.71
C ASN A 60 43.62 -3.36 2.97
N PHE A 61 43.97 -2.11 3.23
CA PHE A 61 43.44 -0.96 2.50
C PHE A 61 44.55 0.00 2.12
N HIS A 62 44.29 0.75 1.05
CA HIS A 62 45.14 1.83 0.58
C HIS A 62 44.27 3.05 0.27
N VAL A 63 44.54 4.20 0.88
CA VAL A 63 43.82 5.43 0.69
C VAL A 63 44.73 6.65 0.64
N GLU A 64 44.44 7.55 -0.30
CA GLU A 64 45.16 8.82 -0.42
C GLU A 64 44.44 9.90 0.37
N CYS A 65 45.15 10.56 1.29
CA CYS A 65 44.54 11.62 2.10
C CYS A 65 45.55 12.72 2.45
N ALA A 66 45.09 13.85 2.94
CA ALA A 66 45.93 14.90 3.45
C ALA A 66 46.57 14.49 4.78
N PRO A 67 47.81 14.92 5.10
CA PRO A 67 48.49 14.61 6.38
C PRO A 67 47.63 14.99 7.58
N GLY A 68 47.43 14.05 8.51
CA GLY A 68 46.63 14.28 9.72
C GLY A 68 45.12 14.15 9.54
N SER A 69 44.65 13.68 8.37
CA SER A 69 43.23 13.38 8.15
C SER A 69 42.70 12.31 9.10
N THR A 70 41.42 12.30 9.38
CA THR A 70 40.74 11.25 10.13
C THR A 70 40.10 10.27 9.15
N LEU A 71 40.36 9.00 9.29
CA LEU A 71 39.72 7.92 8.57
C LEU A 71 38.49 7.43 9.34
N VAL A 72 37.41 7.23 8.67
CA VAL A 72 36.16 6.62 9.19
C VAL A 72 36.08 5.21 8.62
N ILE A 73 36.20 4.22 9.47
CA ILE A 73 36.16 2.80 9.08
C ILE A 73 34.87 2.19 9.57
N SER A 74 34.12 1.59 8.65
CA SER A 74 32.81 0.99 8.95
C SER A 74 32.62 -0.33 8.22
N TYR A 75 32.00 -1.28 8.90
CA TYR A 75 31.59 -2.56 8.33
C TYR A 75 30.29 -3.04 8.96
N ILE A 76 29.49 -3.80 8.23
CA ILE A 76 28.20 -4.30 8.71
C ILE A 76 28.42 -5.22 9.91
N GLY A 77 27.76 -4.94 11.03
CA GLY A 77 27.92 -5.70 12.28
C GLY A 77 29.02 -5.20 13.20
N TYR A 78 29.74 -4.11 12.84
CA TYR A 78 30.82 -3.54 13.64
C TYR A 78 30.57 -2.05 13.94
N LYS A 79 31.08 -1.59 15.08
CA LYS A 79 31.04 -0.17 15.44
C LYS A 79 31.93 0.64 14.52
N THR A 80 31.37 1.70 13.94
CA THR A 80 32.15 2.65 13.15
C THR A 80 33.26 3.27 14.01
N GLN A 81 34.49 3.23 13.54
CA GLN A 81 35.66 3.74 14.25
C GLN A 81 36.30 4.90 13.49
N GLU A 82 36.66 5.97 14.23
CA GLU A 82 37.38 7.11 13.67
C GLU A 82 38.82 7.06 14.15
N VAL A 83 39.79 6.99 13.22
CA VAL A 83 41.21 6.88 13.52
C VAL A 83 41.97 7.91 12.72
N LYS A 84 43.01 8.51 13.32
CA LYS A 84 43.91 9.42 12.59
C LYS A 84 44.75 8.65 11.60
N ALA A 85 44.85 9.13 10.39
CA ALA A 85 45.62 8.51 9.32
C ALA A 85 47.11 8.47 9.67
N SER A 86 47.66 7.29 9.71
CA SER A 86 49.10 7.03 9.82
C SER A 86 49.49 5.87 8.92
N ASP A 87 50.74 5.81 8.47
CA ASP A 87 51.17 4.73 7.61
C ASP A 87 51.29 3.41 8.40
N ASN A 88 50.99 2.28 7.73
CA ASN A 88 51.02 0.92 8.29
C ASN A 88 50.18 0.76 9.57
N MET A 89 48.98 1.29 9.57
CA MET A 89 48.07 1.23 10.72
C MET A 89 47.30 -0.08 10.79
N GLU A 90 47.16 -0.60 12.00
CA GLU A 90 46.30 -1.72 12.31
C GLU A 90 45.08 -1.21 13.07
N VAL A 91 43.86 -1.49 12.52
CA VAL A 91 42.61 -1.04 13.11
C VAL A 91 41.79 -2.26 13.50
N THR A 92 41.47 -2.36 14.78
CA THR A 92 40.62 -3.44 15.31
C THR A 92 39.21 -2.94 15.46
N LEU A 93 38.28 -3.48 14.67
CA LEU A 93 36.85 -3.19 14.78
C LEU A 93 36.23 -4.00 15.93
N GLN A 94 35.41 -3.33 16.72
CA GLN A 94 34.61 -3.99 17.75
C GLN A 94 33.23 -4.34 17.18
N GLU A 95 32.76 -5.54 17.43
CA GLU A 95 31.41 -5.94 17.06
C GLU A 95 30.38 -4.99 17.68
N ASP A 96 29.43 -4.54 16.87
CA ASP A 96 28.30 -3.77 17.36
C ASP A 96 27.18 -4.72 17.77
N ALA A 97 27.28 -5.20 19.00
CA ALA A 97 26.27 -6.08 19.59
C ALA A 97 24.86 -5.41 19.66
N ASN A 98 24.77 -4.10 19.37
CA ASN A 98 23.49 -3.40 19.39
C ASN A 98 22.71 -3.46 18.07
N ASP A 99 23.36 -3.83 16.96
CA ASP A 99 22.69 -3.80 15.63
C ASP A 99 21.90 -5.08 15.33
N LEU A 100 21.93 -6.10 16.20
CA LEU A 100 21.24 -7.39 15.99
C LEU A 100 20.20 -7.74 17.05
N GLN A 101 19.87 -6.84 17.95
CA GLN A 101 18.83 -7.10 18.95
C GLN A 101 17.46 -6.58 18.46
N GLU A 102 16.89 -7.26 17.46
CA GLU A 102 15.49 -7.08 17.14
C GLU A 102 14.66 -7.52 18.35
N VAL A 103 14.15 -6.54 19.11
CA VAL A 103 13.32 -6.77 20.28
C VAL A 103 11.89 -6.98 19.83
N VAL A 104 11.31 -8.09 20.23
CA VAL A 104 9.93 -8.47 19.91
C VAL A 104 9.07 -8.28 21.14
N VAL A 105 7.93 -7.62 21.00
CA VAL A 105 6.93 -7.52 22.06
C VAL A 105 6.14 -8.81 22.08
N THR A 106 6.26 -9.57 23.15
CA THR A 106 5.47 -10.78 23.39
C THR A 106 4.56 -10.55 24.59
N GLY A 107 3.28 -10.36 24.31
CA GLY A 107 2.30 -10.09 25.36
C GLY A 107 2.56 -8.79 26.10
N TYR A 108 2.84 -8.89 27.37
CA TYR A 108 3.11 -7.77 28.26
C TYR A 108 4.62 -7.53 28.47
N THR A 109 5.48 -8.31 27.82
CA THR A 109 6.92 -8.25 27.98
C THR A 109 7.63 -8.09 26.63
N THR A 110 8.80 -7.49 26.66
CA THR A 110 9.70 -7.42 25.50
C THR A 110 10.75 -8.50 25.62
N GLN A 111 10.89 -9.35 24.61
CA GLN A 111 11.90 -10.38 24.53
C GLN A 111 12.74 -10.21 23.28
N ARG A 112 13.97 -10.73 23.28
CA ARG A 112 14.79 -10.74 22.09
C ARG A 112 14.23 -11.76 21.09
N LYS A 113 14.23 -11.44 19.82
CA LYS A 113 13.75 -12.35 18.76
C LYS A 113 14.47 -13.71 18.80
N ALA A 114 15.76 -13.69 19.15
CA ALA A 114 16.58 -14.90 19.30
C ALA A 114 16.13 -15.81 20.46
N ASP A 115 15.46 -15.25 21.48
CA ASP A 115 15.02 -16.00 22.66
C ASP A 115 13.61 -16.58 22.47
N LEU A 116 12.95 -16.28 21.33
CA LEU A 116 11.62 -16.77 21.01
C LEU A 116 11.71 -18.15 20.36
N THR A 117 11.11 -19.14 21.00
CA THR A 117 10.97 -20.50 20.45
C THR A 117 9.92 -20.58 19.34
N GLY A 118 9.11 -19.53 19.17
CA GLY A 118 7.99 -19.45 18.23
C GLY A 118 8.30 -18.78 16.91
N SER A 119 7.50 -19.09 15.87
CA SER A 119 7.61 -18.47 14.55
C SER A 119 6.98 -17.06 14.54
N VAL A 120 7.79 -16.04 14.81
CA VAL A 120 7.39 -14.63 14.80
C VAL A 120 7.97 -13.94 13.57
N ALA A 121 7.10 -13.27 12.81
CA ALA A 121 7.53 -12.38 11.73
C ALA A 121 7.40 -10.92 12.20
N VAL A 122 8.44 -10.13 11.99
CA VAL A 122 8.48 -8.70 12.33
C VAL A 122 8.59 -7.88 11.06
N VAL A 123 7.74 -6.89 10.90
CA VAL A 123 7.75 -5.93 9.80
C VAL A 123 7.92 -4.53 10.38
N SER A 124 9.05 -3.90 10.11
CA SER A 124 9.37 -2.56 10.60
C SER A 124 8.75 -1.46 9.73
N THR A 125 8.61 -0.25 10.28
CA THR A 125 8.12 0.96 9.58
C THR A 125 8.90 1.22 8.28
N LYS A 126 10.21 0.97 8.25
CA LYS A 126 11.03 1.18 7.06
C LYS A 126 10.52 0.35 5.88
N ASN A 127 10.09 -0.88 6.18
CA ASN A 127 9.52 -1.77 5.17
C ASN A 127 8.07 -1.40 4.82
N LEU A 128 7.29 -0.84 5.74
CA LEU A 128 5.93 -0.39 5.48
C LEU A 128 5.88 0.85 4.57
N LYS A 129 6.81 1.78 4.74
CA LYS A 129 6.90 3.03 3.95
C LYS A 129 7.35 2.85 2.50
N THR A 130 7.82 1.67 2.10
CA THR A 130 8.23 1.41 0.70
C THR A 130 7.05 1.28 -0.26
N THR A 131 5.84 1.12 0.25
CA THR A 131 4.59 1.10 -0.53
C THR A 131 3.77 2.33 -0.19
N SER A 132 3.13 2.94 -1.20
CA SER A 132 2.17 4.05 -1.01
C SER A 132 0.85 3.57 -0.39
N GLU A 133 0.84 2.38 0.21
CA GLU A 133 -0.35 1.79 0.80
C GLU A 133 -0.71 2.51 2.11
N THR A 134 -1.93 2.99 2.15
CA THR A 134 -2.48 3.70 3.32
C THR A 134 -3.18 2.78 4.30
N ASP A 135 -3.44 1.53 3.90
CA ASP A 135 -3.99 0.48 4.74
C ASP A 135 -2.86 -0.38 5.34
N PRO A 136 -2.75 -0.48 6.68
CA PRO A 136 -1.74 -1.29 7.34
C PRO A 136 -1.78 -2.77 6.93
N MET A 137 -2.97 -3.32 6.61
CA MET A 137 -3.11 -4.73 6.21
C MET A 137 -2.55 -4.97 4.80
N ARG A 138 -2.84 -4.08 3.87
CA ARG A 138 -2.25 -4.13 2.52
C ARG A 138 -0.73 -4.00 2.56
N ALA A 139 -0.23 -3.19 3.47
CA ALA A 139 1.21 -3.03 3.66
C ALA A 139 1.91 -4.33 4.13
N LEU A 140 1.19 -5.28 4.73
CA LEU A 140 1.71 -6.61 5.12
C LEU A 140 1.63 -7.65 4.00
N GLN A 141 0.86 -7.40 2.94
CA GLN A 141 0.67 -8.36 1.84
C GLN A 141 2.00 -8.77 1.20
N GLY A 142 2.23 -10.09 1.08
CA GLY A 142 3.46 -10.64 0.51
C GLY A 142 4.73 -10.52 1.36
N ARG A 143 4.66 -9.90 2.56
CA ARG A 143 5.83 -9.68 3.43
C ARG A 143 5.95 -10.68 4.56
N VAL A 144 4.88 -11.36 4.90
CA VAL A 144 4.83 -12.33 6.00
C VAL A 144 4.54 -13.72 5.43
N PRO A 145 5.50 -14.65 5.42
CA PRO A 145 5.27 -16.02 4.97
C PRO A 145 4.17 -16.71 5.77
N GLY A 146 3.22 -17.37 5.07
CA GLY A 146 2.07 -18.05 5.70
C GLY A 146 0.93 -17.12 6.12
N MET A 147 0.95 -15.85 5.71
CA MET A 147 -0.16 -14.92 5.84
C MET A 147 -0.72 -14.57 4.47
N THR A 148 -2.03 -14.64 4.32
CA THR A 148 -2.75 -14.21 3.12
C THR A 148 -3.56 -12.96 3.46
N VAL A 149 -3.43 -11.93 2.65
CA VAL A 149 -4.24 -10.72 2.71
C VAL A 149 -4.98 -10.60 1.40
N THR A 150 -6.31 -10.65 1.44
CA THR A 150 -7.17 -10.41 0.28
C THR A 150 -7.90 -9.11 0.48
N THR A 151 -7.92 -8.26 -0.53
CA THR A 151 -8.63 -6.99 -0.53
C THR A 151 -9.58 -6.95 -1.70
N ASP A 152 -10.73 -6.33 -1.52
CA ASP A 152 -11.75 -6.14 -2.56
C ASP A 152 -11.46 -4.97 -3.50
N GLY A 153 -10.38 -4.20 -3.24
CA GLY A 153 -10.06 -2.99 -4.01
C GLY A 153 -10.87 -1.76 -3.59
N SER A 154 -11.77 -1.90 -2.62
CA SER A 154 -12.55 -0.79 -2.07
C SER A 154 -11.64 0.27 -1.41
N PRO A 155 -12.01 1.57 -1.48
CA PRO A 155 -11.32 2.63 -0.75
C PRO A 155 -11.41 2.47 0.77
N ILE A 156 -12.40 1.73 1.25
CA ILE A 156 -12.62 1.42 2.67
C ILE A 156 -11.52 0.52 3.22
N GLY A 157 -10.83 -0.24 2.35
CA GLY A 157 -9.72 -1.10 2.76
C GLY A 157 -10.17 -2.33 3.56
N SER A 158 -11.40 -2.79 3.34
CA SER A 158 -11.87 -4.03 3.95
C SER A 158 -11.10 -5.23 3.37
N GLY A 159 -10.01 -5.61 4.02
CA GLY A 159 -9.23 -6.78 3.67
C GLY A 159 -9.46 -7.92 4.64
N THR A 160 -9.52 -9.15 4.15
CA THR A 160 -9.51 -10.33 5.00
C THR A 160 -8.07 -10.78 5.21
N VAL A 161 -7.67 -10.92 6.46
CA VAL A 161 -6.34 -11.42 6.82
C VAL A 161 -6.48 -12.83 7.35
N ARG A 162 -5.70 -13.76 6.82
CA ARG A 162 -5.66 -15.15 7.29
C ARG A 162 -4.23 -15.58 7.54
N ILE A 163 -4.01 -16.23 8.69
CA ILE A 163 -2.71 -16.74 9.09
C ILE A 163 -2.78 -18.27 9.08
N ARG A 164 -1.95 -18.92 8.24
CA ARG A 164 -1.90 -20.38 8.06
C ARG A 164 -3.21 -21.03 7.61
N GLY A 165 -4.08 -20.26 6.91
CA GLY A 165 -5.31 -20.78 6.32
C GLY A 165 -6.56 -20.58 7.19
N ILE A 166 -7.57 -21.41 6.99
CA ILE A 166 -8.88 -21.34 7.63
C ILE A 166 -8.83 -22.17 8.91
N GLY A 167 -9.01 -21.53 10.06
CA GLY A 167 -9.00 -22.21 11.37
C GLY A 167 -10.38 -22.64 11.89
N SER A 168 -11.48 -22.10 11.33
CA SER A 168 -12.83 -22.39 11.80
C SER A 168 -13.84 -22.35 10.66
N PHE A 169 -14.87 -23.20 10.71
CA PHE A 169 -15.99 -23.18 9.76
C PHE A 169 -17.15 -22.29 10.22
N ASN A 170 -17.35 -22.13 11.52
CA ASN A 170 -18.54 -21.48 12.09
C ASN A 170 -18.21 -20.25 12.97
N SER A 171 -16.95 -19.83 13.05
CA SER A 171 -16.52 -18.68 13.85
C SER A 171 -15.70 -17.72 13.00
N SER A 172 -15.46 -16.50 13.50
CA SER A 172 -14.58 -15.55 12.86
C SER A 172 -13.22 -16.18 12.58
N GLN A 173 -12.69 -15.90 11.41
CA GLN A 173 -11.39 -16.36 10.92
C GLN A 173 -10.32 -15.27 11.04
N ASP A 174 -10.69 -14.11 11.57
CA ASP A 174 -9.79 -12.97 11.70
C ASP A 174 -8.78 -13.20 12.83
N PRO A 175 -7.52 -12.79 12.64
CA PRO A 175 -6.54 -12.82 13.72
C PRO A 175 -6.92 -11.83 14.82
N LEU A 176 -6.40 -12.06 16.02
CA LEU A 176 -6.53 -11.11 17.12
C LEU A 176 -5.58 -9.92 16.87
N TYR A 177 -6.12 -8.71 16.92
CA TYR A 177 -5.32 -7.48 16.80
C TYR A 177 -5.02 -6.91 18.19
N ILE A 178 -3.76 -6.49 18.38
CA ILE A 178 -3.30 -5.88 19.62
C ILE A 178 -2.55 -4.61 19.28
N ILE A 179 -3.05 -3.47 19.73
CA ILE A 179 -2.42 -2.17 19.51
C ILE A 179 -1.86 -1.69 20.87
N ASP A 180 -0.56 -1.47 20.92
CA ASP A 180 0.17 -1.03 22.13
C ASP A 180 -0.17 -1.86 23.39
N GLY A 181 -0.36 -3.17 23.22
CA GLY A 181 -0.68 -4.11 24.29
C GLY A 181 -2.17 -4.28 24.59
N VAL A 182 -3.05 -3.52 23.92
CA VAL A 182 -4.51 -3.59 24.13
C VAL A 182 -5.16 -4.37 23.00
N PRO A 183 -5.86 -5.50 23.31
CA PRO A 183 -6.65 -6.21 22.32
C PRO A 183 -7.79 -5.33 21.79
N THR A 184 -7.93 -5.25 20.49
CA THR A 184 -8.93 -4.37 19.85
C THR A 184 -9.71 -5.10 18.77
N ASN A 185 -10.98 -4.69 18.62
CA ASN A 185 -11.83 -5.03 17.48
C ASN A 185 -11.99 -3.83 16.53
N MET A 186 -11.17 -2.79 16.69
CA MET A 186 -11.22 -1.61 15.83
C MET A 186 -10.79 -1.99 14.41
N ALA A 187 -11.48 -1.45 13.43
CA ALA A 187 -11.11 -1.63 12.03
C ALA A 187 -9.71 -1.03 11.78
N LEU A 188 -8.78 -1.84 11.29
CA LEU A 188 -7.38 -1.43 11.15
C LEU A 188 -7.16 -0.39 10.05
N ASN A 189 -8.08 -0.26 9.09
CA ASN A 189 -8.07 0.79 8.08
C ASN A 189 -8.21 2.21 8.69
N THR A 190 -8.69 2.31 9.93
CA THR A 190 -8.77 3.58 10.67
C THR A 190 -7.47 3.97 11.35
N LEU A 191 -6.53 3.03 11.46
CA LEU A 191 -5.21 3.29 12.01
C LEU A 191 -4.30 3.91 10.92
N ASN A 192 -3.67 5.01 11.28
CA ASN A 192 -2.71 5.65 10.37
C ASN A 192 -1.42 4.82 10.27
N THR A 193 -1.08 4.39 9.05
CA THR A 193 0.14 3.61 8.79
C THR A 193 1.41 4.36 9.20
N ASN A 194 1.40 5.69 9.13
CA ASN A 194 2.54 6.53 9.53
C ASN A 194 2.76 6.56 11.05
N ASP A 195 1.77 6.22 11.86
CA ASP A 195 1.90 6.11 13.32
C ASP A 195 2.48 4.77 13.77
N ILE A 196 2.59 3.79 12.88
CA ILE A 196 3.08 2.45 13.21
C ILE A 196 4.61 2.45 13.27
N GLU A 197 5.19 1.90 14.32
CA GLU A 197 6.63 1.63 14.46
C GLU A 197 6.97 0.24 13.93
N SER A 198 6.20 -0.77 14.34
CA SER A 198 6.40 -2.14 13.89
C SER A 198 5.10 -2.93 13.95
N MET A 199 5.01 -3.96 13.12
CA MET A 199 3.96 -4.96 13.16
C MET A 199 4.58 -6.34 13.33
N GLN A 200 4.06 -7.12 14.26
CA GLN A 200 4.54 -8.46 14.57
C GLN A 200 3.41 -9.45 14.36
N VAL A 201 3.69 -10.56 13.71
CA VAL A 201 2.70 -11.61 13.44
C VAL A 201 3.12 -12.88 14.17
N LEU A 202 2.34 -13.25 15.18
CA LEU A 202 2.49 -14.51 15.92
C LEU A 202 1.68 -15.58 15.20
N LYS A 203 2.38 -16.54 14.61
CA LYS A 203 1.77 -17.53 13.73
C LYS A 203 1.52 -18.89 14.38
N ASP A 204 2.11 -19.15 15.53
CA ASP A 204 1.99 -20.42 16.22
C ASP A 204 1.34 -20.30 17.60
N ALA A 205 0.81 -21.43 18.08
CA ALA A 205 0.10 -21.49 19.36
C ALA A 205 1.02 -21.21 20.55
N ALA A 206 2.33 -21.50 20.46
CA ALA A 206 3.26 -21.29 21.57
C ALA A 206 3.44 -19.79 21.84
N SER A 207 3.71 -18.99 20.81
CA SER A 207 3.86 -17.54 20.94
C SER A 207 2.52 -16.81 21.19
N ALA A 208 1.40 -17.40 20.73
CA ALA A 208 0.06 -16.82 20.90
C ALA A 208 -0.66 -17.23 22.18
N SER A 209 -0.13 -18.22 22.93
CA SER A 209 -0.79 -18.84 24.08
C SER A 209 -1.18 -17.87 25.20
N ILE A 210 -0.40 -16.81 25.41
CA ILE A 210 -0.66 -15.78 26.42
C ILE A 210 -1.96 -15.01 26.18
N TYR A 211 -2.51 -15.04 24.96
CA TYR A 211 -3.76 -14.39 24.58
C TYR A 211 -4.98 -15.33 24.60
N GLY A 212 -4.76 -16.60 25.00
CA GLY A 212 -5.79 -17.62 25.17
C GLY A 212 -6.48 -18.03 23.88
N SER A 213 -7.74 -18.48 23.98
CA SER A 213 -8.53 -19.00 22.86
C SER A 213 -8.81 -17.96 21.76
N ARG A 214 -8.78 -16.68 22.06
CA ARG A 214 -8.95 -15.58 21.08
C ARG A 214 -7.84 -15.54 20.06
N ALA A 215 -6.69 -16.16 20.33
CA ALA A 215 -5.53 -16.19 19.46
C ALA A 215 -5.47 -17.41 18.53
N SER A 216 -6.55 -18.21 18.46
CA SER A 216 -6.60 -19.45 17.64
C SER A 216 -6.29 -19.21 16.17
N ASN A 217 -6.64 -18.05 15.62
CA ASN A 217 -6.38 -17.66 14.22
C ASN A 217 -5.09 -16.86 14.06
N GLY A 218 -4.20 -16.84 15.09
CA GLY A 218 -3.00 -16.03 15.14
C GLY A 218 -3.22 -14.65 15.75
N VAL A 219 -2.12 -13.92 15.98
CA VAL A 219 -2.15 -12.59 16.61
C VAL A 219 -1.31 -11.63 15.79
N ILE A 220 -1.81 -10.42 15.58
CA ILE A 220 -1.07 -9.31 14.97
C ILE A 220 -0.91 -8.23 16.03
N ILE A 221 0.35 -8.01 16.44
CA ILE A 221 0.71 -6.98 17.41
C ILE A 221 1.22 -5.77 16.65
N ILE A 222 0.61 -4.63 16.91
CA ILE A 222 0.94 -3.34 16.32
C ILE A 222 1.51 -2.45 17.42
N THR A 223 2.75 -2.03 17.24
CA THR A 223 3.40 -1.07 18.12
C THR A 223 3.43 0.28 17.43
N THR A 224 2.93 1.30 18.10
CA THR A 224 2.91 2.66 17.56
C THR A 224 4.16 3.45 17.98
N LYS A 225 4.48 4.46 17.19
CA LYS A 225 5.66 5.31 17.41
C LYS A 225 5.56 6.04 18.74
N LYS A 226 6.73 6.21 19.36
CA LYS A 226 6.94 7.00 20.58
C LYS A 226 8.07 8.01 20.32
N GLY A 227 8.21 8.99 21.17
CA GLY A 227 9.38 9.89 21.13
C GLY A 227 10.68 9.10 21.31
N LYS A 228 11.71 9.38 20.53
CA LYS A 228 13.03 8.74 20.62
C LYS A 228 13.93 9.49 21.58
N LYS A 229 14.57 8.78 22.53
CA LYS A 229 15.53 9.36 23.49
C LYS A 229 16.68 10.08 22.79
N GLY A 230 17.10 11.22 23.37
CA GLY A 230 18.22 12.02 22.87
C GLY A 230 17.90 12.86 21.62
N SER A 231 16.65 12.82 21.12
CA SER A 231 16.23 13.64 19.99
C SER A 231 15.86 15.06 20.45
N LYS A 232 16.22 16.06 19.63
CA LYS A 232 15.54 17.35 19.64
C LYS A 232 14.08 17.13 19.25
N VAL A 233 13.22 18.14 19.41
CA VAL A 233 11.84 18.07 18.87
C VAL A 233 11.95 17.74 17.39
N ALA A 234 11.35 16.61 17.00
CA ALA A 234 11.26 16.18 15.61
C ALA A 234 9.85 16.45 15.11
N VAL A 235 9.75 17.06 13.93
CA VAL A 235 8.51 17.30 13.22
C VAL A 235 8.60 16.57 11.88
N ASP A 236 7.70 15.62 11.67
CA ASP A 236 7.59 14.89 10.42
C ASP A 236 6.26 15.25 9.75
N PHE A 237 6.32 15.63 8.49
CA PHE A 237 5.16 15.85 7.65
C PHE A 237 5.24 14.94 6.42
N SER A 238 4.16 14.25 6.09
CA SER A 238 4.04 13.48 4.86
C SER A 238 2.75 13.81 4.13
N ALA A 239 2.83 13.84 2.80
CA ALA A 239 1.69 14.01 1.91
C ALA A 239 1.79 12.99 0.79
N ASN A 240 0.73 12.18 0.61
CA ASN A 240 0.62 11.20 -0.45
C ASN A 240 -0.62 11.50 -1.29
N LEU A 241 -0.42 11.65 -2.59
CA LEU A 241 -1.47 11.84 -3.57
C LEU A 241 -1.42 10.67 -4.55
N THR A 242 -2.54 9.98 -4.73
CA THR A 242 -2.62 8.81 -5.60
C THR A 242 -3.84 8.91 -6.50
N ALA A 243 -3.68 8.64 -7.79
CA ALA A 243 -4.77 8.46 -8.73
C ALA A 243 -4.93 6.97 -9.04
N GLN A 244 -6.18 6.48 -8.94
CA GLN A 244 -6.54 5.09 -9.22
C GLN A 244 -7.53 5.05 -10.37
N PHE A 245 -7.33 4.15 -11.32
CA PHE A 245 -8.22 4.00 -12.46
C PHE A 245 -8.30 2.55 -12.91
N TYR A 246 -9.41 2.19 -13.52
CA TYR A 246 -9.54 0.89 -14.19
C TYR A 246 -8.65 0.89 -15.45
N SER A 247 -7.66 0.00 -15.47
CA SER A 247 -6.86 -0.22 -16.67
C SER A 247 -7.68 -0.98 -17.73
N ASN A 248 -7.57 -0.55 -18.99
CA ASN A 248 -8.19 -1.26 -20.13
C ASN A 248 -7.70 -2.70 -20.27
N GLN A 249 -6.50 -3.02 -19.77
CA GLN A 249 -5.95 -4.39 -19.76
C GLN A 249 -6.59 -5.28 -18.68
N SER A 250 -7.12 -4.68 -17.61
CA SER A 250 -7.74 -5.39 -16.48
C SER A 250 -9.26 -5.46 -16.59
N LYS A 251 -9.88 -4.71 -17.54
CA LYS A 251 -11.32 -4.75 -17.75
C LYS A 251 -11.74 -6.11 -18.34
N MET A 252 -12.74 -6.71 -17.72
CA MET A 252 -13.43 -7.83 -18.36
C MET A 252 -14.10 -7.33 -19.64
N LYS A 253 -13.90 -8.07 -20.74
CA LYS A 253 -14.59 -7.77 -22.00
C LYS A 253 -15.99 -8.33 -21.92
N LEU A 254 -16.96 -7.44 -21.73
CA LEU A 254 -18.37 -7.77 -21.82
C LEU A 254 -18.83 -7.82 -23.30
N MET A 255 -19.92 -8.52 -23.56
CA MET A 255 -20.54 -8.54 -24.89
C MET A 255 -21.09 -7.15 -25.19
N ASN A 256 -20.83 -6.66 -26.38
CA ASN A 256 -21.55 -5.50 -26.91
C ASN A 256 -22.97 -5.91 -27.31
N SER A 257 -23.83 -4.94 -27.64
CA SER A 257 -25.25 -5.17 -27.93
C SER A 257 -25.48 -6.09 -29.12
N SER A 258 -24.66 -5.98 -30.18
CA SER A 258 -24.74 -6.88 -31.32
C SER A 258 -24.35 -8.31 -30.97
N GLN A 259 -23.27 -8.49 -30.21
CA GLN A 259 -22.83 -9.82 -29.76
C GLN A 259 -23.85 -10.47 -28.81
N TYR A 260 -24.43 -9.67 -27.91
CA TYR A 260 -25.49 -10.12 -27.00
C TYR A 260 -26.73 -10.59 -27.78
N ALA A 261 -27.21 -9.76 -28.72
CA ALA A 261 -28.37 -10.11 -29.57
C ALA A 261 -28.10 -11.34 -30.44
N THR A 262 -26.90 -11.44 -30.99
CA THR A 262 -26.49 -12.62 -31.78
C THR A 262 -26.48 -13.86 -30.91
N ALA A 263 -25.96 -13.80 -29.69
CA ALA A 263 -25.94 -14.92 -28.75
C ALA A 263 -27.38 -15.38 -28.37
N MET A 264 -28.28 -14.43 -28.09
CA MET A 264 -29.68 -14.72 -27.77
C MET A 264 -30.42 -15.36 -28.94
N ALA A 265 -30.27 -14.83 -30.15
CA ALA A 265 -30.88 -15.40 -31.35
C ALA A 265 -30.32 -16.80 -31.69
N GLN A 266 -29.00 -16.97 -31.51
CA GLN A 266 -28.37 -18.29 -31.74
C GLN A 266 -28.82 -19.32 -30.69
N ALA A 267 -28.96 -18.94 -29.43
CA ALA A 267 -29.46 -19.83 -28.38
C ALA A 267 -30.89 -20.31 -28.72
N ALA A 268 -31.77 -19.37 -29.10
CA ALA A 268 -33.15 -19.73 -29.50
C ALA A 268 -33.19 -20.71 -30.70
N LEU A 269 -32.39 -20.45 -31.73
CA LEU A 269 -32.32 -21.33 -32.92
C LEU A 269 -31.75 -22.69 -32.57
N ASN A 270 -30.78 -22.81 -31.67
CA ASN A 270 -30.21 -24.07 -31.22
C ASN A 270 -31.26 -24.91 -30.44
N ASP A 271 -32.12 -24.24 -29.69
CA ASP A 271 -33.21 -24.88 -28.92
C ASP A 271 -34.48 -25.09 -29.75
N GLY A 272 -34.47 -24.74 -31.04
CA GLY A 272 -35.63 -24.88 -31.93
C GLY A 272 -36.78 -23.91 -31.62
N LEU A 273 -36.47 -22.83 -30.92
CA LEU A 273 -37.42 -21.77 -30.58
C LEU A 273 -37.47 -20.66 -31.65
N ASP A 274 -38.56 -19.91 -31.68
CA ASP A 274 -38.62 -18.67 -32.48
C ASP A 274 -37.67 -17.61 -31.91
N PRO A 275 -36.60 -17.23 -32.65
CA PRO A 275 -35.61 -16.29 -32.16
C PRO A 275 -36.19 -14.90 -31.91
N VAL A 276 -37.22 -14.48 -32.66
CA VAL A 276 -37.87 -13.15 -32.49
C VAL A 276 -38.61 -13.10 -31.17
N ALA A 277 -39.43 -14.10 -30.90
CA ALA A 277 -40.18 -14.18 -29.64
C ALA A 277 -39.28 -14.34 -28.43
N TYR A 278 -38.20 -15.17 -28.58
CA TYR A 278 -37.23 -15.39 -27.51
C TYR A 278 -36.44 -14.13 -27.18
N ALA A 279 -35.87 -13.46 -28.18
CA ALA A 279 -35.10 -12.24 -27.99
C ALA A 279 -35.94 -11.08 -27.42
N ALA A 280 -37.21 -11.00 -27.75
CA ALA A 280 -38.14 -9.99 -27.22
C ALA A 280 -38.25 -10.06 -25.68
N ASN A 281 -38.13 -11.25 -25.08
CA ASN A 281 -38.15 -11.42 -23.62
C ASN A 281 -36.91 -10.79 -22.94
N TYR A 282 -35.86 -10.53 -23.72
CA TYR A 282 -34.59 -9.93 -23.28
C TYR A 282 -34.39 -8.50 -23.81
N GLY A 283 -35.46 -7.84 -24.21
CA GLY A 283 -35.43 -6.45 -24.65
C GLY A 283 -34.84 -6.22 -26.04
N ILE A 284 -34.84 -7.24 -26.90
CA ILE A 284 -34.27 -7.18 -28.24
C ILE A 284 -35.39 -7.32 -29.27
N ASP A 285 -35.50 -6.33 -30.18
CA ASP A 285 -36.28 -6.44 -31.39
C ASP A 285 -35.37 -6.92 -32.53
N LEU A 286 -35.60 -8.17 -33.00
CA LEU A 286 -34.85 -8.72 -34.12
C LEU A 286 -35.40 -8.35 -35.48
N ASN A 287 -36.62 -7.82 -35.57
CA ASN A 287 -37.29 -7.42 -36.79
C ASN A 287 -37.47 -5.90 -36.89
N ALA A 288 -36.53 -5.17 -36.29
CA ALA A 288 -36.61 -3.71 -36.31
C ALA A 288 -36.53 -3.15 -37.73
N ALA A 289 -37.33 -2.13 -38.01
CA ALA A 289 -37.32 -1.44 -39.31
C ALA A 289 -35.99 -0.69 -39.55
N SER A 290 -35.28 -0.35 -38.48
CA SER A 290 -33.97 0.30 -38.52
C SER A 290 -33.15 -0.12 -37.34
N GLY A 291 -31.82 -0.30 -37.52
CA GLY A 291 -30.93 -0.73 -36.46
C GLY A 291 -29.65 -1.35 -36.97
N THR A 292 -29.03 -2.21 -36.15
CA THR A 292 -27.77 -2.86 -36.49
C THR A 292 -28.02 -4.25 -37.09
N PRO A 293 -27.44 -4.59 -38.26
CA PRO A 293 -27.59 -5.91 -38.84
C PRO A 293 -26.76 -6.96 -38.05
N ILE A 294 -27.36 -8.13 -37.84
CA ILE A 294 -26.66 -9.30 -37.33
C ILE A 294 -26.95 -10.52 -38.21
N THR A 295 -26.03 -11.47 -38.20
CA THR A 295 -26.17 -12.76 -38.95
C THR A 295 -26.00 -13.92 -37.99
N VAL A 296 -26.93 -14.86 -38.04
CA VAL A 296 -27.02 -16.01 -37.12
C VAL A 296 -27.14 -17.28 -37.90
N TRP A 297 -26.50 -18.35 -37.47
CA TRP A 297 -26.63 -19.67 -38.11
C TRP A 297 -27.87 -20.39 -37.64
N ASN A 298 -28.72 -20.82 -38.56
CA ASN A 298 -29.88 -21.65 -38.25
C ASN A 298 -29.57 -23.14 -38.49
N PRO A 299 -29.43 -23.97 -37.44
CA PRO A 299 -29.08 -25.37 -37.59
C PRO A 299 -30.20 -26.19 -38.21
N ALA A 300 -31.47 -25.79 -38.08
CA ALA A 300 -32.61 -26.52 -38.65
C ALA A 300 -32.69 -26.37 -40.16
N THR A 301 -32.32 -25.22 -40.71
CA THR A 301 -32.35 -24.98 -42.16
C THR A 301 -30.98 -25.08 -42.82
N ASN A 302 -29.92 -25.23 -42.03
CA ASN A 302 -28.52 -25.25 -42.47
C ASN A 302 -28.15 -23.98 -43.28
N GLN A 303 -28.65 -22.82 -42.89
CA GLN A 303 -28.46 -21.54 -43.57
C GLN A 303 -28.23 -20.39 -42.55
N TYR A 304 -27.54 -19.33 -43.00
CA TYR A 304 -27.47 -18.09 -42.27
C TYR A 304 -28.75 -17.28 -42.41
N GLN A 305 -29.22 -16.73 -41.31
CA GLN A 305 -30.34 -15.80 -41.24
C GLN A 305 -29.87 -14.43 -40.83
N ASN A 306 -30.41 -13.40 -41.47
CA ASN A 306 -30.06 -11.99 -41.18
C ASN A 306 -31.22 -11.37 -40.45
N TYR A 307 -30.90 -10.64 -39.39
CA TYR A 307 -31.84 -9.84 -38.59
C TYR A 307 -31.32 -8.41 -38.48
N THR A 308 -32.24 -7.47 -38.26
CA THR A 308 -31.90 -6.10 -37.89
C THR A 308 -32.36 -5.86 -36.46
N ILE A 309 -31.38 -5.56 -35.59
CA ILE A 309 -31.63 -5.44 -34.18
C ILE A 309 -31.82 -3.99 -33.73
N ASN A 310 -32.78 -3.80 -32.82
CA ASN A 310 -32.93 -2.56 -32.04
C ASN A 310 -33.31 -2.94 -30.60
N GLY A 311 -33.23 -1.96 -29.69
CA GLY A 311 -33.77 -2.12 -28.33
C GLY A 311 -35.30 -2.13 -28.34
N ARG A 312 -35.88 -3.05 -27.57
CA ARG A 312 -37.31 -3.05 -27.25
C ARG A 312 -37.49 -3.03 -25.75
N TYR A 313 -38.17 -2.04 -25.26
CA TYR A 313 -38.42 -1.89 -23.83
C TYR A 313 -39.88 -2.15 -23.48
N ASP A 314 -40.17 -3.39 -23.15
CA ASP A 314 -41.40 -3.75 -22.43
C ASP A 314 -41.05 -3.80 -20.94
N GLY A 315 -40.76 -2.66 -20.34
CA GLY A 315 -40.14 -2.57 -19.03
C GLY A 315 -41.05 -2.99 -17.88
N TYR A 316 -40.43 -3.50 -16.84
CA TYR A 316 -41.02 -3.87 -15.56
C TYR A 316 -41.79 -2.70 -14.89
N ILE A 317 -41.39 -1.45 -15.12
CA ILE A 317 -41.99 -0.24 -14.51
C ILE A 317 -42.85 0.51 -15.49
N ASN A 318 -42.59 0.48 -16.80
CA ASN A 318 -43.32 1.19 -17.83
C ASN A 318 -43.51 0.32 -19.06
N ALA A 319 -44.43 -0.65 -18.99
CA ALA A 319 -44.77 -1.49 -20.11
C ALA A 319 -45.01 -0.71 -21.40
N LYS A 320 -44.33 -1.09 -22.50
CA LYS A 320 -44.49 -0.64 -23.87
C LYS A 320 -43.76 0.65 -24.30
N LYS A 321 -42.55 0.88 -23.87
CA LYS A 321 -41.70 1.87 -24.55
C LYS A 321 -40.66 1.16 -25.44
N THR A 322 -40.58 1.60 -26.69
CA THR A 322 -39.50 1.23 -27.60
C THR A 322 -38.24 1.94 -27.13
N MET A 323 -37.21 1.19 -26.80
CA MET A 323 -35.96 1.80 -26.43
C MET A 323 -35.10 2.14 -27.64
N ARG A 324 -34.40 3.24 -27.52
CA ARG A 324 -33.31 3.55 -28.41
C ARG A 324 -32.24 2.45 -28.25
N PHE A 325 -31.69 1.94 -29.34
CA PHE A 325 -30.55 1.03 -29.32
C PHE A 325 -29.42 1.68 -28.54
N SER A 326 -28.91 0.99 -27.55
CA SER A 326 -27.78 1.40 -26.72
C SER A 326 -26.69 0.36 -26.82
N ASP A 327 -25.47 0.79 -26.66
CA ASP A 327 -24.30 -0.09 -26.49
C ASP A 327 -23.53 0.37 -25.25
N THR A 328 -24.16 0.12 -24.10
CA THR A 328 -23.70 0.60 -22.80
C THR A 328 -22.56 -0.24 -22.29
N ASP A 329 -21.38 0.35 -22.08
CA ASP A 329 -20.31 -0.26 -21.29
C ASP A 329 -20.58 0.00 -19.80
N TRP A 330 -21.25 -0.95 -19.17
CA TRP A 330 -21.64 -0.83 -17.76
C TRP A 330 -20.44 -0.68 -16.81
N LEU A 331 -19.28 -1.27 -17.14
CA LEU A 331 -18.09 -1.12 -16.32
C LEU A 331 -17.53 0.30 -16.40
N ASP A 332 -17.64 0.95 -17.54
CA ASP A 332 -17.23 2.33 -17.73
C ASP A 332 -18.20 3.31 -17.05
N GLU A 333 -19.50 3.00 -17.17
CA GLU A 333 -20.55 3.83 -16.57
C GLU A 333 -20.49 3.87 -15.05
N ILE A 334 -20.10 2.78 -14.40
CA ILE A 334 -20.00 2.73 -12.94
C ILE A 334 -18.64 3.17 -12.41
N SER A 335 -17.63 3.30 -13.27
CA SER A 335 -16.26 3.60 -12.84
C SER A 335 -15.88 5.07 -13.03
N ARG A 336 -14.89 5.50 -12.27
CA ARG A 336 -14.23 6.82 -12.36
C ARG A 336 -12.75 6.68 -12.09
N THR A 337 -11.99 7.72 -12.38
CA THR A 337 -10.68 7.90 -11.77
C THR A 337 -10.88 8.40 -10.36
N GLY A 338 -10.46 7.61 -9.37
CA GLY A 338 -10.50 7.97 -7.96
C GLY A 338 -9.21 8.68 -7.54
N PHE A 339 -9.31 9.68 -6.69
CA PHE A 339 -8.19 10.39 -6.12
C PHE A 339 -8.10 10.10 -4.62
N SER A 340 -6.92 9.71 -4.16
CA SER A 340 -6.63 9.50 -2.76
C SER A 340 -5.65 10.55 -2.26
N GLN A 341 -5.96 11.14 -1.11
CA GLN A 341 -5.16 12.18 -0.47
C GLN A 341 -4.92 11.79 0.98
N ASN A 342 -3.66 11.74 1.39
CA ASN A 342 -3.29 11.45 2.76
C ASN A 342 -2.27 12.47 3.22
N TYR A 343 -2.56 13.12 4.34
CA TYR A 343 -1.71 14.11 4.97
C TYR A 343 -1.50 13.72 6.42
N ASP A 344 -0.24 13.64 6.82
CA ASP A 344 0.15 13.25 8.16
C ASP A 344 1.15 14.25 8.72
N LEU A 345 0.89 14.70 9.93
CA LEU A 345 1.78 15.55 10.71
C LEU A 345 2.06 14.87 12.03
N SER A 346 3.31 14.69 12.38
CA SER A 346 3.68 14.22 13.71
C SER A 346 4.76 15.07 14.34
N VAL A 347 4.63 15.28 15.64
CA VAL A 347 5.59 15.97 16.49
C VAL A 347 6.00 15.06 17.60
N SER A 348 7.28 14.81 17.77
CA SER A 348 7.80 13.92 18.80
C SER A 348 9.00 14.48 19.52
N HIS A 349 9.09 14.19 20.82
CA HIS A 349 10.21 14.53 21.66
C HIS A 349 10.38 13.49 22.77
N ALA A 350 11.61 13.19 23.14
CA ALA A 350 11.89 12.41 24.34
C ALA A 350 13.21 12.79 24.97
N ASN A 351 13.23 12.70 26.30
CA ASN A 351 14.43 12.78 27.12
C ASN A 351 14.44 11.61 28.13
N ASP A 352 15.34 11.62 29.10
CA ASP A 352 15.43 10.54 30.09
C ASP A 352 14.22 10.45 31.01
N LYS A 353 13.47 11.53 31.18
CA LYS A 353 12.33 11.62 32.10
C LYS A 353 10.97 11.46 31.42
N HIS A 354 10.85 11.91 30.20
CA HIS A 354 9.58 11.83 29.45
C HIS A 354 9.77 11.57 27.97
N SER A 355 8.77 10.97 27.39
CA SER A 355 8.60 10.82 25.95
C SER A 355 7.19 11.27 25.57
N ALA A 356 7.06 12.04 24.52
CA ALA A 356 5.77 12.47 23.98
C ALA A 356 5.79 12.40 22.46
N MET A 357 4.70 11.97 21.89
CA MET A 357 4.43 12.02 20.45
C MET A 357 2.97 12.42 20.26
N PHE A 358 2.77 13.39 19.39
CA PHE A 358 1.45 13.81 18.91
C PHE A 358 1.42 13.66 17.39
N SER A 359 0.34 13.09 16.86
CA SER A 359 0.12 13.02 15.42
C SER A 359 -1.30 13.41 15.03
N LEU A 360 -1.42 13.99 13.83
CA LEU A 360 -2.67 14.28 13.15
C LEU A 360 -2.59 13.64 11.76
N GLY A 361 -3.65 12.91 11.39
CA GLY A 361 -3.78 12.31 10.08
C GLY A 361 -5.11 12.72 9.44
N TYR A 362 -5.07 13.05 8.17
CA TYR A 362 -6.23 13.20 7.29
C TYR A 362 -6.07 12.26 6.11
N LYS A 363 -7.05 11.42 5.88
CA LYS A 363 -7.09 10.47 4.78
C LYS A 363 -8.42 10.60 4.06
N ASN A 364 -8.38 10.83 2.76
CA ASN A 364 -9.54 10.79 1.89
C ASN A 364 -9.22 9.92 0.68
N ASN A 365 -9.90 8.79 0.55
CA ASN A 365 -9.73 7.84 -0.54
C ASN A 365 -11.00 7.77 -1.36
N GLU A 366 -10.96 8.26 -2.58
CA GLU A 366 -12.01 8.02 -3.56
C GLU A 366 -11.78 6.70 -4.27
N GLY A 367 -12.81 5.86 -4.34
CA GLY A 367 -12.75 4.59 -5.05
C GLY A 367 -12.87 4.74 -6.58
N VAL A 368 -12.44 3.70 -7.29
CA VAL A 368 -12.61 3.58 -8.73
C VAL A 368 -14.07 3.37 -9.15
N LEU A 369 -14.93 2.91 -8.25
CA LEU A 369 -16.38 2.92 -8.45
C LEU A 369 -16.94 4.27 -8.02
N LYS A 370 -17.83 4.83 -8.82
CA LYS A 370 -18.50 6.10 -8.49
C LYS A 370 -19.22 5.98 -7.14
N TYR A 371 -19.18 7.04 -6.33
CA TYR A 371 -19.83 7.13 -5.01
C TYR A 371 -19.31 6.10 -3.98
N THR A 372 -18.07 5.64 -4.11
CA THR A 372 -17.39 4.91 -3.08
C THR A 372 -16.27 5.78 -2.52
N ASP A 373 -16.37 6.12 -1.25
CA ASP A 373 -15.49 7.09 -0.61
C ASP A 373 -15.18 6.65 0.83
N PHE A 374 -13.97 6.94 1.27
CA PHE A 374 -13.55 6.71 2.64
C PHE A 374 -12.78 7.92 3.15
N GLU A 375 -13.33 8.60 4.15
CA GLU A 375 -12.68 9.69 4.84
C GLU A 375 -12.35 9.29 6.28
N ASN A 376 -11.14 9.60 6.72
CA ASN A 376 -10.69 9.34 8.07
C ASN A 376 -9.88 10.52 8.59
N ILE A 377 -10.26 11.04 9.76
CA ILE A 377 -9.51 12.04 10.50
C ILE A 377 -9.07 11.38 11.79
N SER A 378 -7.78 11.39 12.08
CA SER A 378 -7.22 10.77 13.28
C SER A 378 -6.31 11.74 14.03
N ALA A 379 -6.40 11.68 15.34
CA ALA A 379 -5.47 12.34 16.24
C ALA A 379 -4.97 11.33 17.28
N ARG A 380 -3.67 11.28 17.49
CA ARG A 380 -3.05 10.38 18.45
C ARG A 380 -2.12 11.13 19.38
N LEU A 381 -2.15 10.77 20.65
CA LEU A 381 -1.23 11.25 21.68
C LEU A 381 -0.66 10.05 22.44
N ASN A 382 0.64 9.88 22.39
CA ASN A 382 1.37 8.88 23.15
C ASN A 382 2.33 9.62 24.09
N THR A 383 2.16 9.45 25.38
CA THR A 383 3.04 10.04 26.37
C THR A 383 3.51 9.00 27.38
N SER A 384 4.71 9.19 27.92
CA SER A 384 5.22 8.41 29.03
C SER A 384 6.17 9.24 29.89
N TRP A 385 6.06 9.07 31.23
CA TRP A 385 6.88 9.73 32.22
C TRP A 385 7.54 8.71 33.14
N ASN A 386 8.85 8.77 33.25
CA ASN A 386 9.62 8.00 34.21
C ASN A 386 9.65 8.78 35.54
N LEU A 387 8.76 8.43 36.45
CA LEU A 387 8.69 9.09 37.77
C LEU A 387 9.93 8.78 38.61
N ASN A 388 10.43 7.56 38.49
CA ASN A 388 11.67 7.08 39.09
C ASN A 388 12.23 5.89 38.26
N LYS A 389 13.27 5.21 38.76
CA LYS A 389 13.89 4.06 38.08
C LYS A 389 12.97 2.81 37.99
N ILE A 390 11.89 2.79 38.76
CA ILE A 390 11.00 1.62 38.90
C ILE A 390 9.62 1.91 38.30
N VAL A 391 9.12 3.14 38.38
CA VAL A 391 7.75 3.51 38.00
C VAL A 391 7.77 4.39 36.76
N THR A 392 7.11 3.91 35.72
CA THR A 392 6.81 4.65 34.49
C THR A 392 5.29 4.74 34.36
N VAL A 393 4.78 5.93 34.12
CA VAL A 393 3.35 6.18 33.81
C VAL A 393 3.25 6.67 32.37
N GLY A 394 2.30 6.11 31.63
CA GLY A 394 2.09 6.51 30.24
C GLY A 394 0.62 6.42 29.86
N GLU A 395 0.28 7.13 28.81
CA GLU A 395 -1.05 7.09 28.19
C GLU A 395 -0.94 7.04 26.68
N ASN A 396 -1.88 6.34 26.08
CA ASN A 396 -2.06 6.28 24.62
C ASN A 396 -3.52 6.64 24.33
N VAL A 397 -3.73 7.79 23.71
CA VAL A 397 -5.06 8.27 23.32
C VAL A 397 -5.13 8.30 21.80
N THR A 398 -6.20 7.76 21.24
CA THR A 398 -6.50 7.85 19.81
C THR A 398 -7.94 8.33 19.65
N LEU A 399 -8.10 9.39 18.90
CA LEU A 399 -9.40 9.91 18.47
C LEU A 399 -9.50 9.72 16.96
N THR A 400 -10.58 9.11 16.50
CA THR A 400 -10.78 8.85 15.08
C THR A 400 -12.20 9.18 14.70
N TYR A 401 -12.35 9.94 13.63
CA TYR A 401 -13.62 10.16 12.92
C TYR A 401 -13.51 9.48 11.57
N THR A 402 -14.53 8.70 11.21
CA THR A 402 -14.58 7.99 9.93
C THR A 402 -15.93 8.22 9.28
N SER A 403 -15.92 8.58 8.01
CA SER A 403 -17.07 8.60 7.12
C SER A 403 -16.78 7.71 5.94
N GLN A 404 -17.73 6.87 5.57
CA GLN A 404 -17.56 5.96 4.44
C GLN A 404 -18.87 5.82 3.67
N VAL A 405 -18.74 5.74 2.36
CA VAL A 405 -19.83 5.36 1.46
C VAL A 405 -19.39 4.13 0.69
N ASP A 406 -20.16 3.06 0.81
CA ASP A 406 -19.89 1.79 0.15
C ASP A 406 -21.00 1.44 -0.83
N CYS A 407 -20.61 0.95 -2.01
CA CYS A 407 -21.53 0.55 -3.05
C CYS A 407 -20.91 -0.59 -3.88
N HIS A 408 -21.68 -1.65 -4.10
CA HIS A 408 -21.24 -2.85 -4.81
C HIS A 408 -21.98 -3.06 -6.15
N PRO A 409 -21.96 -2.13 -7.09
CA PRO A 409 -22.72 -2.22 -8.34
C PRO A 409 -22.14 -3.23 -9.34
N MET A 410 -20.98 -3.81 -9.04
CA MET A 410 -20.24 -4.67 -9.96
C MET A 410 -21.04 -5.89 -10.39
N GLU A 411 -21.75 -6.56 -9.48
CA GLU A 411 -22.57 -7.71 -9.81
C GLU A 411 -23.65 -7.37 -10.81
N ASN A 412 -24.35 -6.27 -10.59
CA ASN A 412 -25.39 -5.79 -11.50
C ASN A 412 -24.81 -5.32 -12.83
N ALA A 413 -23.62 -4.67 -12.83
CA ALA A 413 -22.94 -4.26 -14.05
C ALA A 413 -22.51 -5.44 -14.94
N LEU A 414 -22.11 -6.56 -14.32
CA LEU A 414 -21.76 -7.77 -15.07
C LEU A 414 -22.98 -8.54 -15.61
N LYS A 415 -24.14 -8.39 -14.96
CA LYS A 415 -25.38 -9.05 -15.35
C LYS A 415 -26.22 -8.25 -16.33
N MET A 416 -26.12 -6.92 -16.31
CA MET A 416 -26.94 -6.05 -17.14
C MET A 416 -26.44 -6.06 -18.59
N PRO A 417 -27.31 -6.40 -19.57
CA PRO A 417 -26.91 -6.36 -20.97
C PRO A 417 -26.62 -4.97 -21.46
N SER A 418 -25.65 -4.86 -22.38
CA SER A 418 -25.26 -3.59 -23.01
C SER A 418 -26.37 -2.92 -23.82
N ILE A 419 -27.38 -3.67 -24.25
CA ILE A 419 -28.54 -3.13 -25.00
C ILE A 419 -29.43 -2.22 -24.15
N VAL A 420 -29.36 -2.31 -22.82
CA VAL A 420 -30.09 -1.47 -21.90
C VAL A 420 -29.35 -0.15 -21.72
N PRO A 421 -29.96 1.02 -21.95
CA PRO A 421 -29.34 2.32 -21.70
C PRO A 421 -29.27 2.64 -20.20
N VAL A 422 -28.43 3.61 -19.82
CA VAL A 422 -28.36 4.08 -18.43
C VAL A 422 -29.67 4.78 -18.02
N TYR A 423 -30.19 5.63 -18.92
CA TYR A 423 -31.39 6.41 -18.68
C TYR A 423 -32.44 6.12 -19.76
N GLU A 424 -33.70 6.30 -19.41
CA GLU A 424 -34.83 6.34 -20.35
C GLU A 424 -34.69 7.56 -21.29
N GLU A 425 -35.64 7.73 -22.23
CA GLU A 425 -35.63 8.84 -23.21
C GLU A 425 -35.71 10.21 -22.56
N ASP A 426 -36.22 10.31 -21.33
CA ASP A 426 -36.29 11.55 -20.57
C ASP A 426 -34.90 12.02 -20.03
N GLY A 427 -33.89 11.19 -20.15
CA GLY A 427 -32.53 11.45 -19.68
C GLY A 427 -32.39 11.60 -18.16
N LYS A 428 -33.40 11.23 -17.39
CA LYS A 428 -33.47 11.41 -15.93
C LYS A 428 -33.83 10.13 -15.18
N THR A 429 -34.78 9.39 -15.72
CA THR A 429 -35.24 8.14 -15.14
C THR A 429 -34.26 7.04 -15.50
N PHE A 430 -33.74 6.30 -14.49
CA PHE A 430 -32.87 5.16 -14.77
C PHE A 430 -33.64 4.06 -15.49
N ALA A 431 -33.14 3.59 -16.64
CA ALA A 431 -33.72 2.50 -17.36
C ALA A 431 -33.61 1.21 -16.52
N GLY A 432 -34.68 0.43 -16.53
CA GLY A 432 -34.77 -0.79 -15.74
C GLY A 432 -34.53 -2.06 -16.57
N PRO A 433 -34.47 -3.21 -15.91
CA PRO A 433 -34.42 -4.51 -16.57
C PRO A 433 -35.71 -4.79 -17.33
N VAL A 434 -35.64 -5.61 -18.36
CA VAL A 434 -36.72 -5.98 -19.26
C VAL A 434 -37.16 -7.41 -18.98
N GLY A 435 -38.47 -7.66 -18.92
CA GLY A 435 -39.06 -9.01 -18.92
C GLY A 435 -38.30 -10.04 -18.04
N SER A 436 -37.62 -11.00 -18.67
CA SER A 436 -36.87 -12.06 -18.00
C SER A 436 -35.62 -11.63 -17.23
N MET A 437 -35.33 -10.32 -17.17
CA MET A 437 -34.20 -9.76 -16.42
C MET A 437 -34.61 -9.13 -15.09
N ALA A 438 -35.77 -9.49 -14.54
CA ALA A 438 -36.34 -8.87 -13.32
C ALA A 438 -35.45 -9.00 -12.06
N ASP A 439 -34.49 -9.91 -12.07
CA ASP A 439 -33.50 -10.11 -11.00
C ASP A 439 -32.30 -9.14 -11.05
N ARG A 440 -32.29 -8.22 -12.03
CA ARG A 440 -31.19 -7.30 -12.28
C ARG A 440 -31.61 -5.88 -11.97
N GLN A 441 -30.69 -5.09 -11.45
CA GLN A 441 -30.89 -3.68 -11.21
C GLN A 441 -29.97 -2.85 -12.09
N ASN A 442 -30.40 -1.65 -12.46
CA ASN A 442 -29.52 -0.70 -13.11
C ASN A 442 -28.37 -0.31 -12.15
N PRO A 443 -27.11 -0.64 -12.47
CA PRO A 443 -25.99 -0.43 -11.56
C PRO A 443 -25.76 1.05 -11.24
N CYS A 444 -26.03 1.96 -12.18
CA CYS A 444 -25.93 3.40 -11.94
C CYS A 444 -27.03 3.90 -10.98
N ARG A 445 -28.25 3.30 -11.04
CA ARG A 445 -29.31 3.58 -10.07
C ARG A 445 -28.90 3.16 -8.67
N GLU A 446 -28.34 1.97 -8.53
CA GLU A 446 -27.84 1.44 -7.25
C GLU A 446 -26.80 2.40 -6.65
N GLN A 447 -25.80 2.81 -7.43
CA GLN A 447 -24.82 3.80 -7.01
C GLN A 447 -25.44 5.13 -6.58
N TYR A 448 -26.40 5.63 -7.36
CA TYR A 448 -27.08 6.89 -7.06
C TYR A 448 -27.87 6.83 -5.76
N GLN A 449 -28.52 5.70 -5.47
CA GLN A 449 -29.29 5.50 -4.24
C GLN A 449 -28.39 5.42 -3.00
N ASN A 450 -27.22 4.79 -3.13
CA ASN A 450 -26.28 4.57 -2.03
C ASN A 450 -25.37 5.78 -1.73
N ARG A 451 -25.35 6.80 -2.57
CA ARG A 451 -24.48 7.99 -2.40
C ARG A 451 -24.67 8.78 -1.09
N ASN A 452 -25.79 8.59 -0.39
CA ASN A 452 -26.14 9.32 0.82
C ASN A 452 -26.25 8.40 2.05
N ASN A 453 -25.89 7.15 1.92
CA ASN A 453 -25.80 6.19 3.02
C ASN A 453 -24.36 6.10 3.51
#